data_3262b9f81df89df73f8b24d1460b261f
#
_entry.id   3262b9f81df89df73f8b24d1460b261f
#
_cell.length_a   1.000
_cell.length_b   1.000
_cell.length_c   1.000
_cell.angle_alpha   90.00
_cell.angle_beta   90.00
_cell.angle_gamma   90.00
#
_symmetry.space_group_name_H-M   'P 1'
#
loop_
_entity.id
_entity.type
_entity.pdbx_description
1 polymer ?
#
loop_
_entity_poly.entity_id
_entity_poly.type
_entity_poly.pdbx_seq_one_letter_code
_entity_poly.pdbx_strand_id
1 'polypeptide(L)'
;MHMESEEKVRNKVKRKLRIDEKRLINSFAYAFEGIKQAYLGEQNLRIHTFIAILVIMAEFINTAIEYVVDLASPKIHPLAKAAKDTASAGVLMMAIISATIGLIIFVPKLINFIGGLLW
;
A
#
# COMPACT_ATOMS: atom_id res chain seq x y z
N MET A 1 26.96 -47.66 -8.43
CA MET A 1 25.50 -47.70 -8.61
C MET A 1 24.74 -46.77 -7.63
N HIS A 2 25.12 -46.75 -6.36
CA HIS A 2 24.43 -45.87 -5.34
C HIS A 2 24.75 -44.38 -5.53
N MET A 3 25.99 -44.00 -5.81
CA MET A 3 26.42 -42.60 -6.03
C MET A 3 25.80 -41.94 -7.28
N GLU A 4 25.64 -42.71 -8.36
CA GLU A 4 25.03 -42.20 -9.61
C GLU A 4 23.54 -41.88 -9.45
N SER A 5 22.81 -42.61 -8.60
CA SER A 5 21.40 -42.35 -8.31
C SER A 5 21.21 -41.09 -7.46
N GLU A 6 22.08 -40.85 -6.48
CA GLU A 6 22.06 -39.67 -5.61
C GLU A 6 22.37 -38.40 -6.41
N GLU A 7 23.31 -38.44 -7.34
CA GLU A 7 23.65 -37.32 -8.19
C GLU A 7 22.49 -36.94 -9.14
N LYS A 8 21.82 -37.94 -9.73
CA LYS A 8 20.62 -37.73 -10.56
C LYS A 8 19.48 -37.07 -9.76
N VAL A 9 19.25 -37.53 -8.53
CA VAL A 9 18.23 -36.93 -7.65
C VAL A 9 18.59 -35.49 -7.31
N ARG A 10 19.83 -35.21 -6.91
CA ARG A 10 20.31 -33.87 -6.59
C ARG A 10 20.20 -32.91 -7.77
N ASN A 11 20.53 -33.36 -8.97
CA ASN A 11 20.43 -32.57 -10.19
C ASN A 11 18.96 -32.27 -10.55
N LYS A 12 18.06 -33.24 -10.35
CA LYS A 12 16.61 -33.06 -10.54
C LYS A 12 16.04 -32.03 -9.55
N VAL A 13 16.44 -32.09 -8.29
CA VAL A 13 16.04 -31.13 -7.25
C VAL A 13 16.53 -29.72 -7.58
N LYS A 14 17.81 -29.57 -7.91
CA LYS A 14 18.39 -28.29 -8.32
C LYS A 14 17.68 -27.68 -9.54
N ARG A 15 17.35 -28.52 -10.54
CA ARG A 15 16.60 -28.07 -11.73
C ARG A 15 15.19 -27.61 -11.38
N LYS A 16 14.50 -28.32 -10.48
CA LYS A 16 13.16 -27.96 -10.02
C LYS A 16 13.18 -26.62 -9.24
N LEU A 17 14.10 -26.45 -8.32
CA LEU A 17 14.26 -25.20 -7.56
C LEU A 17 14.56 -24.01 -8.48
N ARG A 18 15.42 -24.17 -9.47
CA ARG A 18 15.72 -23.10 -10.45
C ARG A 18 14.51 -22.74 -11.32
N ILE A 19 13.66 -23.72 -11.64
CA ILE A 19 12.41 -23.46 -12.38
C ILE A 19 11.45 -22.69 -11.51
N ASP A 20 11.34 -23.03 -10.23
CA ASP A 20 10.44 -22.35 -9.29
C ASP A 20 10.88 -20.89 -9.03
N GLU A 21 12.19 -20.65 -8.90
CA GLU A 21 12.74 -19.28 -8.80
C GLU A 21 12.43 -18.44 -10.05
N LYS A 22 12.65 -18.98 -11.25
CA LYS A 22 12.33 -18.28 -12.49
C LYS A 22 10.84 -17.98 -12.63
N ARG A 23 9.97 -18.91 -12.24
CA ARG A 23 8.51 -18.70 -12.24
C ARG A 23 8.12 -17.60 -11.28
N LEU A 24 8.72 -17.55 -10.09
CA LEU A 24 8.49 -16.53 -9.09
C LEU A 24 8.89 -15.14 -9.61
N ILE A 25 10.11 -15.02 -10.15
CA ILE A 25 10.61 -13.76 -10.74
C ILE A 25 9.71 -13.29 -11.88
N ASN A 26 9.31 -14.19 -12.78
CA ASN A 26 8.42 -13.85 -13.88
C ASN A 26 7.03 -13.42 -13.36
N SER A 27 6.51 -14.04 -12.31
CA SER A 27 5.24 -13.65 -11.70
C SER A 27 5.30 -12.23 -11.13
N PHE A 28 6.38 -11.85 -10.48
CA PHE A 28 6.61 -10.47 -10.04
C PHE A 28 6.74 -9.49 -11.20
N ALA A 29 7.44 -9.87 -12.26
CA ALA A 29 7.57 -9.03 -13.46
C ALA A 29 6.21 -8.78 -14.13
N TYR A 30 5.38 -9.82 -14.26
CA TYR A 30 4.01 -9.67 -14.80
C TYR A 30 3.11 -8.85 -13.88
N ALA A 31 3.20 -9.03 -12.57
CA ALA A 31 2.46 -8.22 -11.61
C ALA A 31 2.86 -6.74 -11.71
N PHE A 32 4.15 -6.45 -11.80
CA PHE A 32 4.65 -5.09 -11.95
C PHE A 32 4.20 -4.43 -13.26
N GLU A 33 4.25 -5.18 -14.37
CA GLU A 33 3.74 -4.69 -15.66
C GLU A 33 2.23 -4.43 -15.62
N GLY A 34 1.46 -5.30 -14.96
CA GLY A 34 0.03 -5.11 -14.73
C GLY A 34 -0.27 -3.84 -13.91
N ILE A 35 0.47 -3.60 -12.84
CA ILE A 35 0.37 -2.37 -12.03
C ILE A 35 0.70 -1.15 -12.87
N LYS A 36 1.76 -1.19 -13.66
CA LYS A 36 2.17 -0.10 -14.55
C LYS A 36 1.10 0.22 -15.59
N GLN A 37 0.53 -0.79 -16.23
CA GLN A 37 -0.55 -0.62 -17.21
C GLN A 37 -1.81 -0.04 -16.56
N ALA A 38 -2.21 -0.54 -15.39
CA ALA A 38 -3.33 -0.01 -14.64
C ALA A 38 -3.09 1.45 -14.23
N TYR A 39 -1.90 1.78 -13.74
CA TYR A 39 -1.55 3.15 -13.34
C TYR A 39 -1.55 4.13 -14.52
N LEU A 40 -1.07 3.72 -15.70
CA LEU A 40 -1.07 4.55 -16.89
C LEU A 40 -2.46 4.66 -17.53
N GLY A 41 -3.24 3.58 -17.50
CA GLY A 41 -4.57 3.51 -18.11
C GLY A 41 -5.68 4.14 -17.28
N GLU A 42 -5.58 4.07 -15.94
CA GLU A 42 -6.64 4.47 -15.03
C GLU A 42 -6.32 5.79 -14.30
N GLN A 43 -6.98 6.88 -14.70
CA GLN A 43 -6.83 8.18 -14.05
C GLN A 43 -7.19 8.12 -12.56
N ASN A 44 -8.22 7.37 -12.19
CA ASN A 44 -8.66 7.24 -10.80
C ASN A 44 -7.60 6.59 -9.91
N LEU A 45 -6.85 5.60 -10.43
CA LEU A 45 -5.77 4.97 -9.69
C LEU A 45 -4.65 5.97 -9.38
N ARG A 46 -4.33 6.87 -10.30
CA ARG A 46 -3.35 7.96 -10.08
C ARG A 46 -3.81 8.92 -9.00
N ILE A 47 -5.08 9.31 -9.03
CA ILE A 47 -5.66 10.20 -8.01
C ILE A 47 -5.60 9.54 -6.63
N HIS A 48 -6.03 8.28 -6.52
CA HIS A 48 -5.99 7.54 -5.25
C HIS A 48 -4.57 7.37 -4.73
N THR A 49 -3.60 7.07 -5.60
CA THR A 49 -2.19 6.95 -5.21
C THR A 49 -1.65 8.27 -4.67
N PHE A 50 -1.94 9.39 -5.34
CA PHE A 50 -1.51 10.72 -4.90
C PHE A 50 -2.11 11.07 -3.53
N ILE A 51 -3.39 10.85 -3.34
CA ILE A 51 -4.09 11.09 -2.06
C ILE A 51 -3.52 10.20 -0.95
N ALA A 52 -3.25 8.92 -1.24
CA ALA A 52 -2.67 8.00 -0.27
C ALA A 52 -1.28 8.47 0.20
N ILE A 53 -0.45 8.97 -0.72
CA ILE A 53 0.86 9.55 -0.39
C ILE A 53 0.70 10.76 0.53
N LEU A 54 -0.25 11.66 0.26
CA LEU A 54 -0.50 12.84 1.10
C LEU A 54 -0.94 12.45 2.52
N VAL A 55 -1.78 11.42 2.66
CA VAL A 55 -2.20 10.92 3.98
C VAL A 55 -1.00 10.36 4.76
N ILE A 56 -0.16 9.55 4.11
CA ILE A 56 1.04 8.99 4.72
C ILE A 56 2.01 10.11 5.15
N MET A 57 2.18 11.14 4.33
CA MET A 57 3.01 12.30 4.69
C MET A 57 2.43 13.05 5.89
N ALA A 58 1.12 13.21 5.97
CA ALA A 58 0.47 13.83 7.12
C ALA A 58 0.69 13.02 8.41
N GLU A 59 0.63 11.68 8.34
CA GLU A 59 0.96 10.79 9.46
C GLU A 59 2.42 10.95 9.92
N PHE A 60 3.39 11.03 9.02
CA PHE A 60 4.78 11.26 9.40
C PHE A 60 4.98 12.61 10.07
N ILE A 61 4.32 13.67 9.58
CA ILE A 61 4.37 15.00 10.18
C ILE A 61 3.74 14.97 11.57
N ASN A 62 2.58 14.32 11.72
CA ASN A 62 1.93 14.15 13.03
C ASN A 62 2.86 13.46 14.03
N THR A 63 3.48 12.34 13.64
CA THR A 63 4.41 11.60 14.49
C THR A 63 5.63 12.45 14.87
N ALA A 64 6.18 13.23 13.93
CA ALA A 64 7.28 14.14 14.22
C ALA A 64 6.89 15.23 15.23
N ILE A 65 5.68 15.79 15.11
CA ILE A 65 5.15 16.77 16.07
C ILE A 65 5.00 16.13 17.46
N GLU A 66 4.49 14.89 17.54
CA GLU A 66 4.39 14.17 18.81
C GLU A 66 5.75 14.01 19.49
N TYR A 67 6.79 13.60 18.76
CA TYR A 67 8.14 13.45 19.28
C TYR A 67 8.72 14.78 19.76
N VAL A 68 8.54 15.87 19.00
CA VAL A 68 9.02 17.20 19.38
C VAL A 68 8.29 17.71 20.64
N VAL A 69 6.98 17.51 20.71
CA VAL A 69 6.20 17.92 21.87
C VAL A 69 6.60 17.12 23.11
N ASP A 70 6.83 15.81 23.00
CA ASP A 70 7.26 14.96 24.11
C ASP A 70 8.68 15.30 24.58
N LEU A 71 9.55 15.68 23.67
CA LEU A 71 10.89 16.14 24.00
C LEU A 71 10.85 17.49 24.73
N ALA A 72 10.01 18.43 24.29
CA ALA A 72 9.92 19.78 24.85
C ALA A 72 9.12 19.83 26.16
N SER A 73 8.14 18.96 26.30
CA SER A 73 7.23 18.92 27.47
C SER A 73 7.00 17.49 27.98
N PRO A 74 7.97 16.91 28.70
CA PRO A 74 7.84 15.56 29.24
C PRO A 74 6.78 15.45 30.35
N LYS A 75 6.30 16.59 30.88
CA LYS A 75 5.19 16.65 31.83
C LYS A 75 3.89 17.04 31.12
N ILE A 76 2.75 16.66 31.73
CA ILE A 76 1.44 17.04 31.19
C ILE A 76 1.30 18.58 31.22
N HIS A 77 1.13 19.14 30.00
CA HIS A 77 0.95 20.58 29.80
C HIS A 77 -0.21 20.82 28.82
N PRO A 78 -1.14 21.76 29.10
CA PRO A 78 -2.31 22.00 28.25
C PRO A 78 -1.96 22.34 26.78
N LEU A 79 -0.91 23.14 26.55
CA LEU A 79 -0.46 23.48 25.20
C LEU A 79 0.17 22.28 24.47
N ALA A 80 0.88 21.41 25.18
CA ALA A 80 1.43 20.19 24.60
C ALA A 80 0.29 19.25 24.13
N LYS A 81 -0.75 19.12 24.96
CA LYS A 81 -1.95 18.38 24.58
C LYS A 81 -2.63 19.00 23.37
N ALA A 82 -2.84 20.31 23.37
CA ALA A 82 -3.48 21.01 22.27
C ALA A 82 -2.70 20.85 20.95
N ALA A 83 -1.36 20.90 21.00
CA ALA A 83 -0.51 20.71 19.83
C ALA A 83 -0.68 19.30 19.23
N LYS A 84 -0.66 18.26 20.07
CA LYS A 84 -0.88 16.87 19.67
C LYS A 84 -2.28 16.66 19.09
N ASP A 85 -3.31 17.15 19.78
CA ASP A 85 -4.71 17.03 19.35
C ASP A 85 -4.92 17.75 17.99
N THR A 86 -4.29 18.91 17.79
CA THR A 86 -4.38 19.65 16.51
C THR A 86 -3.68 18.92 15.37
N ALA A 87 -2.52 18.33 15.61
CA ALA A 87 -1.80 17.55 14.61
C ALA A 87 -2.60 16.30 14.19
N SER A 88 -3.13 15.58 15.18
CA SER A 88 -3.99 14.40 14.92
C SER A 88 -5.28 14.77 14.19
N ALA A 89 -5.89 15.92 14.51
CA ALA A 89 -7.07 16.42 13.81
C ALA A 89 -6.77 16.69 12.32
N GLY A 90 -5.56 17.19 11.99
CA GLY A 90 -5.13 17.38 10.60
C GLY A 90 -5.10 16.07 9.83
N VAL A 91 -4.56 15.01 10.42
CA VAL A 91 -4.56 13.66 9.81
C VAL A 91 -5.98 13.13 9.64
N LEU A 92 -6.83 13.30 10.65
CA LEU A 92 -8.24 12.87 10.58
C LEU A 92 -8.98 13.58 9.44
N MET A 93 -8.79 14.90 9.28
CA MET A 93 -9.37 15.64 8.15
C MET A 93 -8.89 15.12 6.80
N MET A 94 -7.59 14.83 6.65
CA MET A 94 -7.06 14.23 5.42
C MET A 94 -7.68 12.87 5.15
N ALA A 95 -7.86 12.04 6.17
CA ALA A 95 -8.49 10.73 6.03
C ALA A 95 -9.98 10.85 5.59
N ILE A 96 -10.74 11.78 6.17
CA ILE A 96 -12.13 12.03 5.79
C ILE A 96 -12.23 12.50 4.33
N ILE A 97 -11.40 13.46 3.93
CA ILE A 97 -11.36 13.95 2.53
C ILE A 97 -11.01 12.80 1.58
N SER A 98 -10.01 12.00 1.92
CA SER A 98 -9.59 10.85 1.12
C SER A 98 -10.69 9.82 0.96
N ALA A 99 -11.38 9.48 2.05
CA ALA A 99 -12.52 8.57 2.03
C ALA A 99 -13.67 9.11 1.18
N THR A 100 -13.97 10.41 1.29
CA THR A 100 -15.02 11.08 0.51
C THR A 100 -14.72 11.02 -0.99
N ILE A 101 -13.49 11.35 -1.39
CA ILE A 101 -13.07 11.27 -2.81
C ILE A 101 -13.13 9.81 -3.28
N GLY A 102 -12.67 8.87 -2.46
CA GLY A 102 -12.75 7.44 -2.76
C GLY A 102 -14.18 6.96 -3.02
N LEU A 103 -15.13 7.37 -2.17
CA LEU A 103 -16.54 7.03 -2.34
C LEU A 103 -17.14 7.64 -3.61
N ILE A 104 -16.87 8.92 -3.89
CA ILE A 104 -17.37 9.60 -5.09
C ILE A 104 -16.90 8.89 -6.37
N ILE A 105 -15.67 8.39 -6.39
CA ILE A 105 -15.11 7.70 -7.56
C ILE A 105 -15.56 6.24 -7.64
N PHE A 106 -15.61 5.54 -6.51
CA PHE A 106 -15.84 4.10 -6.47
C PHE A 106 -17.33 3.72 -6.57
N VAL A 107 -18.21 4.46 -5.88
CA VAL A 107 -19.64 4.11 -5.80
C VAL A 107 -20.32 4.07 -7.17
N PRO A 108 -20.16 5.05 -8.08
CA PRO A 108 -20.76 4.97 -9.42
C PRO A 108 -20.25 3.76 -10.23
N LYS A 109 -18.96 3.44 -10.12
CA LYS A 109 -18.37 2.27 -10.79
C LYS A 109 -18.94 0.96 -10.27
N LEU A 110 -19.11 0.86 -8.95
CA LEU A 110 -19.70 -0.31 -8.30
C LEU A 110 -21.16 -0.51 -8.72
N ILE A 111 -21.95 0.57 -8.74
CA ILE A 111 -23.36 0.52 -9.17
C ILE A 111 -23.47 0.06 -10.62
N ASN A 112 -22.66 0.60 -11.52
CA ASN A 112 -22.63 0.21 -12.93
C ASN A 112 -22.20 -1.25 -13.12
N PHE A 113 -21.22 -1.72 -12.33
CA PHE A 113 -20.77 -3.11 -12.37
C PHE A 113 -21.88 -4.07 -11.92
N ILE A 114 -22.55 -3.77 -10.81
CA ILE A 114 -23.67 -4.59 -10.29
C ILE A 114 -24.85 -4.56 -11.27
N GLY A 115 -25.19 -3.38 -11.80
CA GLY A 115 -26.23 -3.24 -12.82
C GLY A 115 -25.96 -4.06 -14.07
N GLY A 116 -24.71 -4.08 -14.56
CA GLY A 116 -24.31 -4.92 -15.71
C GLY A 116 -24.29 -6.43 -15.43
N LEU A 117 -24.27 -6.83 -14.16
CA LEU A 117 -24.33 -8.25 -13.76
C LEU A 117 -25.78 -8.77 -13.65
N LEU A 118 -26.73 -7.86 -13.44
CA LEU A 118 -28.15 -8.18 -13.23
C LEU A 118 -28.99 -8.12 -14.51
N TRP A 119 -28.45 -7.60 -15.61
CA TRP A 119 -29.04 -7.51 -16.94
C TRP A 119 -28.20 -8.23 -17.98
#